data_86b879b7db22e2a2398b4effdbc0f019
#
_entry.id   86b879b7db22e2a2398b4effdbc0f019
#
_cell.length_a   1.000
_cell.length_b   1.000
_cell.length_c   1.000
_cell.angle_alpha   90.00
_cell.angle_beta   90.00
_cell.angle_gamma   90.00
#
_symmetry.space_group_name_H-M   'P 1'
#
loop_
_entity.id
_entity.type
_entity.pdbx_description
1 polymer ?
#
loop_
_entity_poly.entity_id
_entity_poly.type
_entity_poly.pdbx_seq_one_letter_code
_entity_poly.pdbx_strand_id
1 'polypeptide(L)'
;YQMGAKPVTATDSTGWIYDPEGVDLEALKEIKEVKRARLSEYTKYRPNAEYHEGKGVWSVKADIALPCATQNELQLEDAKALVANGVIAVCEGANMPTTLEATQYLQENGVLFVPGKAANAGGVATSALEMSQNSERLSWTFEEVDAKLQQIMINIFHNLDDAAKKYGKAGNYVAGANIAGFEKVVDAMNAQGIV
;
A
#
# COMPACT_ATOMS: atom_id res chain seq x y z
N TYR A 1 8.15 -5.99 8.98
CA TYR A 1 9.05 -6.33 10.07
C TYR A 1 10.15 -5.29 10.30
N GLN A 2 10.82 -4.83 9.26
CA GLN A 2 11.89 -3.82 9.37
C GLN A 2 11.43 -2.52 10.06
N MET A 3 10.18 -2.13 9.83
CA MET A 3 9.56 -0.93 10.43
C MET A 3 8.86 -1.21 11.77
N GLY A 4 9.02 -2.40 12.36
CA GLY A 4 8.42 -2.78 13.64
C GLY A 4 6.98 -3.30 13.56
N ALA A 5 6.39 -3.41 12.37
CA ALA A 5 5.06 -4.01 12.21
C ALA A 5 5.13 -5.55 12.24
N LYS A 6 4.06 -6.18 12.65
CA LYS A 6 3.88 -7.63 12.62
C LYS A 6 2.78 -8.00 11.61
N PRO A 7 3.13 -8.42 10.38
CA PRO A 7 2.15 -8.96 9.44
C PRO A 7 1.52 -10.23 10.02
N VAL A 8 0.20 -10.29 10.07
CA VAL A 8 -0.54 -11.44 10.61
C VAL A 8 -1.38 -12.15 9.56
N THR A 9 -1.55 -11.55 8.38
CA THR A 9 -2.30 -12.12 7.26
C THR A 9 -1.55 -11.97 5.95
N ALA A 10 -1.81 -12.89 5.02
CA ALA A 10 -1.44 -12.77 3.61
C ALA A 10 -2.50 -13.45 2.75
N THR A 11 -2.70 -12.96 1.52
CA THR A 11 -3.71 -13.49 0.59
C THR A 11 -3.09 -13.92 -0.74
N ASP A 12 -3.73 -14.86 -1.39
CA ASP A 12 -3.54 -15.10 -2.82
C ASP A 12 -4.90 -15.36 -3.51
N SER A 13 -4.88 -15.74 -4.78
CA SER A 13 -6.13 -15.93 -5.56
C SER A 13 -7.01 -17.09 -5.09
N THR A 14 -6.53 -17.95 -4.20
CA THR A 14 -7.29 -19.10 -3.69
C THR A 14 -7.80 -18.94 -2.27
N GLY A 15 -7.14 -18.08 -1.49
CA GLY A 15 -7.53 -17.89 -0.09
C GLY A 15 -6.57 -17.00 0.66
N TRP A 16 -6.61 -17.09 1.97
CA TRP A 16 -5.79 -16.28 2.86
C TRP A 16 -5.36 -17.07 4.10
N ILE A 17 -4.29 -16.61 4.70
CA ILE A 17 -3.75 -17.15 5.95
C ILE A 17 -3.91 -16.14 7.08
N TYR A 18 -4.08 -16.67 8.30
CA TYR A 18 -3.96 -15.92 9.54
C TYR A 18 -2.93 -16.61 10.44
N ASP A 19 -1.87 -15.92 10.78
CA ASP A 19 -0.85 -16.36 11.73
C ASP A 19 -0.76 -15.34 12.87
N PRO A 20 -1.34 -15.62 14.05
CA PRO A 20 -1.35 -14.70 15.18
C PRO A 20 0.05 -14.41 15.76
N GLU A 21 1.00 -15.30 15.52
CA GLU A 21 2.40 -15.13 15.93
C GLU A 21 3.20 -14.24 14.96
N GLY A 22 2.62 -13.98 13.78
CA GLY A 22 3.24 -13.23 12.68
C GLY A 22 3.65 -14.15 11.54
N VAL A 23 3.39 -13.68 10.32
CA VAL A 23 3.69 -14.42 9.09
C VAL A 23 5.18 -14.72 8.99
N ASP A 24 5.55 -15.98 8.84
CA ASP A 24 6.91 -16.43 8.60
C ASP A 24 7.32 -16.12 7.15
N LEU A 25 8.23 -15.16 6.99
CA LEU A 25 8.65 -14.68 5.67
C LEU A 25 9.43 -15.74 4.89
N GLU A 26 10.23 -16.57 5.56
CA GLU A 26 11.02 -17.59 4.87
C GLU A 26 10.10 -18.72 4.38
N ALA A 27 9.13 -19.14 5.19
CA ALA A 27 8.10 -20.07 4.74
C ALA A 27 7.29 -19.50 3.57
N LEU A 28 6.93 -18.20 3.62
CA LEU A 28 6.18 -17.54 2.56
C LEU A 28 6.98 -17.47 1.25
N LYS A 29 8.25 -17.11 1.30
CA LYS A 29 9.17 -17.09 0.14
C LYS A 29 9.34 -18.49 -0.45
N GLU A 30 9.57 -19.49 0.39
CA GLU A 30 9.71 -20.88 -0.06
C GLU A 30 8.45 -21.33 -0.82
N ILE A 31 7.27 -21.01 -0.32
CA ILE A 31 6.00 -21.37 -0.97
C ILE A 31 5.79 -20.59 -2.26
N LYS A 32 5.96 -19.27 -2.23
CA LYS A 32 5.54 -18.40 -3.35
C LYS A 32 6.61 -18.24 -4.42
N GLU A 33 7.87 -18.14 -4.06
CA GLU A 33 8.96 -17.86 -4.99
C GLU A 33 9.64 -19.14 -5.47
N VAL A 34 9.95 -20.08 -4.55
CA VAL A 34 10.66 -21.31 -4.89
C VAL A 34 9.69 -22.37 -5.45
N LYS A 35 8.67 -22.73 -4.67
CA LYS A 35 7.70 -23.77 -5.06
C LYS A 35 6.63 -23.28 -6.01
N ARG A 36 6.40 -21.97 -6.09
CA ARG A 36 5.30 -21.33 -6.82
C ARG A 36 3.94 -21.93 -6.49
N ALA A 37 3.78 -22.34 -5.24
CA ALA A 37 2.57 -22.96 -4.71
C ALA A 37 1.56 -21.95 -4.16
N ARG A 38 0.45 -22.47 -3.62
CA ARG A 38 -0.62 -21.68 -3.02
C ARG A 38 -0.41 -21.52 -1.51
N LEU A 39 -1.03 -20.50 -0.92
CA LEU A 39 -0.96 -20.25 0.52
C LEU A 39 -1.55 -21.37 1.37
N SER A 40 -2.37 -22.25 0.79
CA SER A 40 -2.85 -23.47 1.46
C SER A 40 -1.73 -24.38 1.97
N GLU A 41 -0.51 -24.27 1.39
CA GLU A 41 0.65 -25.00 1.88
C GLU A 41 1.27 -24.42 3.15
N TYR A 42 0.91 -23.19 3.54
CA TYR A 42 1.55 -22.46 4.64
C TYR A 42 1.38 -23.17 6.00
N THR A 43 0.24 -23.78 6.25
CA THR A 43 -0.01 -24.52 7.49
C THR A 43 0.89 -25.74 7.71
N LYS A 44 1.55 -26.23 6.64
CA LYS A 44 2.57 -27.28 6.76
C LYS A 44 3.86 -26.78 7.41
N TYR A 45 4.16 -25.50 7.29
CA TYR A 45 5.32 -24.84 7.89
C TYR A 45 4.99 -24.24 9.26
N ARG A 46 3.77 -23.74 9.39
CA ARG A 46 3.25 -23.04 10.57
C ARG A 46 1.95 -23.70 11.03
N PRO A 47 2.02 -24.79 11.81
CA PRO A 47 0.84 -25.56 12.23
C PRO A 47 -0.18 -24.77 13.06
N ASN A 48 0.25 -23.68 13.73
CA ASN A 48 -0.63 -22.80 14.51
C ASN A 48 -1.33 -21.73 13.67
N ALA A 49 -0.98 -21.61 12.37
CA ALA A 49 -1.64 -20.71 11.46
C ALA A 49 -2.89 -21.35 10.86
N GLU A 50 -3.82 -20.51 10.47
CA GLU A 50 -5.06 -20.91 9.83
C GLU A 50 -5.00 -20.60 8.32
N TYR A 51 -5.58 -21.47 7.49
CA TYR A 51 -5.84 -21.20 6.10
C TYR A 51 -7.34 -21.19 5.84
N HIS A 52 -7.81 -20.17 5.14
CA HIS A 52 -9.20 -20.01 4.76
C HIS A 52 -9.31 -19.86 3.25
N GLU A 53 -10.20 -20.63 2.64
CA GLU A 53 -10.44 -20.56 1.20
C GLU A 53 -11.30 -19.34 0.84
N GLY A 54 -11.03 -18.73 -0.31
CA GLY A 54 -11.79 -17.61 -0.83
C GLY A 54 -11.46 -16.26 -0.17
N LYS A 55 -12.49 -15.41 -0.03
CA LYS A 55 -12.38 -14.04 0.52
C LYS A 55 -12.64 -14.03 2.03
N GLY A 56 -12.26 -12.94 2.70
CA GLY A 56 -12.58 -12.73 4.11
C GLY A 56 -11.44 -12.17 4.96
N VAL A 57 -10.25 -11.96 4.40
CA VAL A 57 -9.08 -11.48 5.15
C VAL A 57 -9.34 -10.19 5.91
N TRP A 58 -10.20 -9.31 5.38
CA TRP A 58 -10.52 -8.02 5.99
C TRP A 58 -11.35 -8.12 7.27
N SER A 59 -11.86 -9.30 7.61
CA SER A 59 -12.51 -9.56 8.90
C SER A 59 -11.54 -9.79 10.05
N VAL A 60 -10.26 -9.99 9.77
CA VAL A 60 -9.23 -10.18 10.80
C VAL A 60 -8.93 -8.83 11.48
N LYS A 61 -8.90 -8.84 12.81
CA LYS A 61 -8.53 -7.65 13.58
C LYS A 61 -7.06 -7.32 13.37
N ALA A 62 -6.79 -6.13 12.85
CA ALA A 62 -5.45 -5.58 12.65
C ALA A 62 -5.49 -4.05 12.75
N ASP A 63 -4.36 -3.45 13.11
CA ASP A 63 -4.24 -1.99 13.20
C ASP A 63 -4.14 -1.36 11.81
N ILE A 64 -3.49 -2.03 10.86
CA ILE A 64 -3.22 -1.52 9.52
C ILE A 64 -3.68 -2.54 8.48
N ALA A 65 -4.37 -2.07 7.43
CA ALA A 65 -4.73 -2.86 6.27
C ALA A 65 -3.95 -2.40 5.03
N LEU A 66 -3.36 -3.37 4.32
CA LEU A 66 -2.53 -3.13 3.13
C LEU A 66 -3.11 -3.90 1.93
N PRO A 67 -4.10 -3.35 1.21
CA PRO A 67 -4.63 -3.97 -0.01
C PRO A 67 -3.60 -3.83 -1.14
N CYS A 68 -2.98 -4.95 -1.52
CA CYS A 68 -1.82 -4.99 -2.42
C CYS A 68 -2.02 -5.90 -3.64
N ALA A 69 -3.22 -6.46 -3.85
CA ALA A 69 -3.43 -7.46 -4.89
C ALA A 69 -4.07 -6.88 -6.15
N THR A 70 -5.38 -6.64 -6.14
CA THR A 70 -6.12 -6.30 -7.35
C THR A 70 -7.09 -5.15 -7.14
N GLN A 71 -7.48 -4.54 -8.27
CA GLN A 71 -8.48 -3.49 -8.30
C GLN A 71 -9.79 -3.95 -7.65
N ASN A 72 -10.40 -3.07 -6.83
CA ASN A 72 -11.68 -3.31 -6.16
C ASN A 72 -11.72 -4.58 -5.27
N GLU A 73 -10.59 -4.98 -4.69
CA GLU A 73 -10.56 -6.11 -3.77
C GLU A 73 -11.17 -5.82 -2.40
N LEU A 74 -11.14 -4.55 -1.96
CA LEU A 74 -11.72 -4.08 -0.70
C LEU A 74 -13.04 -3.36 -0.99
N GLN A 75 -14.14 -4.01 -0.63
CA GLN A 75 -15.50 -3.52 -0.85
C GLN A 75 -16.06 -2.81 0.39
N LEU A 76 -17.24 -2.20 0.29
CA LEU A 76 -17.86 -1.49 1.41
C LEU A 76 -18.07 -2.38 2.65
N GLU A 77 -18.48 -3.62 2.48
CA GLU A 77 -18.68 -4.54 3.62
C GLU A 77 -17.34 -4.89 4.30
N ASP A 78 -16.27 -5.00 3.53
CA ASP A 78 -14.92 -5.18 4.06
C ASP A 78 -14.46 -3.95 4.87
N ALA A 79 -14.73 -2.74 4.35
CA ALA A 79 -14.44 -1.50 5.06
C ALA A 79 -15.21 -1.38 6.38
N LYS A 80 -16.47 -1.81 6.40
CA LYS A 80 -17.26 -1.88 7.64
C LYS A 80 -16.66 -2.84 8.66
N ALA A 81 -16.21 -4.01 8.20
CA ALA A 81 -15.53 -4.99 9.07
C ALA A 81 -14.23 -4.44 9.64
N LEU A 82 -13.40 -3.79 8.81
CA LEU A 82 -12.15 -3.14 9.24
C LEU A 82 -12.40 -2.07 10.32
N VAL A 83 -13.38 -1.18 10.09
CA VAL A 83 -13.76 -0.14 11.06
C VAL A 83 -14.27 -0.76 12.36
N ALA A 84 -15.14 -1.76 12.29
CA ALA A 84 -15.67 -2.46 13.46
C ALA A 84 -14.56 -3.14 14.28
N ASN A 85 -13.49 -3.60 13.62
CA ASN A 85 -12.31 -4.20 14.25
C ASN A 85 -11.29 -3.17 14.74
N GLY A 86 -11.52 -1.88 14.51
CA GLY A 86 -10.69 -0.79 15.02
C GLY A 86 -9.42 -0.52 14.18
N VAL A 87 -9.46 -0.76 12.87
CA VAL A 87 -8.37 -0.38 11.97
C VAL A 87 -8.08 1.12 12.08
N ILE A 88 -6.81 1.48 12.18
CA ILE A 88 -6.38 2.88 12.28
C ILE A 88 -5.90 3.45 10.95
N ALA A 89 -5.41 2.59 10.05
CA ALA A 89 -4.92 3.03 8.75
C ALA A 89 -5.18 1.98 7.65
N VAL A 90 -5.44 2.49 6.45
CA VAL A 90 -5.47 1.72 5.19
C VAL A 90 -4.52 2.37 4.20
N CYS A 91 -3.54 1.64 3.70
CA CYS A 91 -2.57 2.12 2.72
C CYS A 91 -2.59 1.21 1.49
N GLU A 92 -2.94 1.76 0.34
CA GLU A 92 -3.09 1.02 -0.90
C GLU A 92 -1.75 0.70 -1.56
N GLY A 93 -1.37 -0.58 -1.59
CA GLY A 93 -0.21 -1.04 -2.36
C GLY A 93 -0.54 -1.34 -3.83
N ALA A 94 -1.78 -1.72 -4.12
CA ALA A 94 -2.27 -1.92 -5.48
C ALA A 94 -2.83 -0.63 -6.11
N ASN A 95 -3.17 -0.69 -7.40
CA ASN A 95 -3.86 0.39 -8.09
C ASN A 95 -5.38 0.26 -7.88
N MET A 96 -5.99 1.24 -7.22
CA MET A 96 -7.43 1.28 -6.92
C MET A 96 -7.97 -0.01 -6.26
N PRO A 97 -7.34 -0.57 -5.23
CA PRO A 97 -7.84 -1.80 -4.62
C PRO A 97 -9.11 -1.59 -3.79
N THR A 98 -9.33 -0.36 -3.30
CA THR A 98 -10.49 0.01 -2.49
C THR A 98 -11.53 0.71 -3.35
N THR A 99 -12.79 0.28 -3.25
CA THR A 99 -13.89 0.95 -3.97
C THR A 99 -14.12 2.37 -3.45
N LEU A 100 -14.72 3.22 -4.27
CA LEU A 100 -14.99 4.61 -3.89
C LEU A 100 -15.87 4.69 -2.63
N GLU A 101 -16.90 3.86 -2.55
CA GLU A 101 -17.80 3.78 -1.40
C GLU A 101 -17.08 3.34 -0.13
N ALA A 102 -16.18 2.35 -0.25
CA ALA A 102 -15.35 1.89 0.87
C ALA A 102 -14.37 2.98 1.32
N THR A 103 -13.74 3.69 0.38
CA THR A 103 -12.84 4.81 0.68
C THR A 103 -13.57 5.93 1.44
N GLN A 104 -14.76 6.33 0.99
CA GLN A 104 -15.56 7.33 1.66
C GLN A 104 -15.93 6.88 3.08
N TYR A 105 -16.40 5.65 3.23
CA TYR A 105 -16.76 5.10 4.52
C TYR A 105 -15.60 5.08 5.52
N LEU A 106 -14.39 4.64 5.08
CA LEU A 106 -13.19 4.65 5.90
C LEU A 106 -12.83 6.06 6.38
N GLN A 107 -12.84 7.05 5.46
CA GLN A 107 -12.55 8.45 5.79
C GLN A 107 -13.59 9.06 6.75
N GLU A 108 -14.88 8.82 6.54
CA GLU A 108 -15.96 9.29 7.40
C GLU A 108 -15.87 8.71 8.82
N ASN A 109 -15.30 7.51 8.98
CA ASN A 109 -15.07 6.89 10.28
C ASN A 109 -13.67 7.16 10.87
N GLY A 110 -12.95 8.16 10.34
CA GLY A 110 -11.70 8.63 10.92
C GLY A 110 -10.50 7.72 10.67
N VAL A 111 -10.60 6.75 9.76
CA VAL A 111 -9.47 5.90 9.37
C VAL A 111 -8.52 6.70 8.48
N LEU A 112 -7.23 6.66 8.80
CA LEU A 112 -6.20 7.25 7.96
C LEU A 112 -6.12 6.45 6.65
N PHE A 113 -6.47 7.10 5.54
CA PHE A 113 -6.48 6.45 4.23
C PHE A 113 -5.43 7.07 3.29
N VAL A 114 -4.48 6.26 2.84
CA VAL A 114 -3.43 6.68 1.90
C VAL A 114 -3.69 6.03 0.54
N PRO A 115 -4.01 6.84 -0.49
CA PRO A 115 -4.38 6.32 -1.81
C PRO A 115 -3.19 5.72 -2.55
N GLY A 116 -3.45 4.73 -3.41
CA GLY A 116 -2.44 4.00 -4.17
C GLY A 116 -1.50 4.90 -4.97
N LYS A 117 -2.03 5.95 -5.61
CA LYS A 117 -1.21 6.92 -6.36
C LYS A 117 -0.07 7.58 -5.56
N ALA A 118 -0.15 7.54 -4.22
CA ALA A 118 0.91 7.99 -3.33
C ALA A 118 1.61 6.80 -2.68
N ALA A 119 0.86 5.87 -2.07
CA ALA A 119 1.42 4.77 -1.30
C ALA A 119 2.20 3.75 -2.15
N ASN A 120 1.80 3.53 -3.41
CA ASN A 120 2.48 2.58 -4.30
C ASN A 120 3.49 3.22 -5.26
N ALA A 121 3.73 4.52 -5.16
CA ALA A 121 4.63 5.25 -6.06
C ALA A 121 6.10 4.78 -6.01
N GLY A 122 6.46 3.99 -4.99
CA GLY A 122 7.81 3.42 -4.86
C GLY A 122 8.21 2.54 -6.04
N GLY A 123 7.28 1.77 -6.60
CA GLY A 123 7.55 0.93 -7.78
C GLY A 123 7.99 1.75 -8.99
N VAL A 124 7.23 2.78 -9.36
CA VAL A 124 7.56 3.66 -10.49
C VAL A 124 8.79 4.52 -10.20
N ALA A 125 9.00 4.94 -8.94
CA ALA A 125 10.19 5.67 -8.55
C ALA A 125 11.46 4.84 -8.73
N THR A 126 11.44 3.56 -8.34
CA THR A 126 12.56 2.64 -8.55
C THR A 126 12.84 2.42 -10.04
N SER A 127 11.81 2.29 -10.86
CA SER A 127 11.98 2.22 -12.33
C SER A 127 12.64 3.49 -12.90
N ALA A 128 12.28 4.67 -12.40
CA ALA A 128 12.93 5.92 -12.82
C ALA A 128 14.40 5.98 -12.38
N LEU A 129 14.72 5.48 -11.19
CA LEU A 129 16.10 5.36 -10.72
C LEU A 129 16.91 4.38 -11.60
N GLU A 130 16.31 3.24 -11.98
CA GLU A 130 16.92 2.28 -12.90
C GLU A 130 17.22 2.91 -14.26
N MET A 131 16.26 3.64 -14.84
CA MET A 131 16.47 4.36 -16.11
C MET A 131 17.58 5.39 -16.01
N SER A 132 17.66 6.12 -14.90
CA SER A 132 18.73 7.10 -14.65
C SER A 132 20.09 6.42 -14.56
N GLN A 133 20.22 5.36 -13.76
CA GLN A 133 21.43 4.57 -13.61
C GLN A 133 21.93 4.00 -14.97
N ASN A 134 20.99 3.47 -15.77
CA ASN A 134 21.30 2.94 -17.08
C ASN A 134 21.79 4.03 -18.05
N SER A 135 21.19 5.22 -18.00
CA SER A 135 21.61 6.37 -18.82
C SER A 135 22.99 6.89 -18.45
N GLU A 136 23.32 6.87 -17.17
CA GLU A 136 24.64 7.25 -16.64
C GLU A 136 25.70 6.17 -16.88
N ARG A 137 25.27 4.95 -17.23
CA ARG A 137 26.13 3.75 -17.37
C ARG A 137 26.89 3.41 -16.07
N LEU A 138 26.25 3.66 -14.93
CA LEU A 138 26.75 3.36 -13.59
C LEU A 138 25.95 2.22 -12.97
N SER A 139 26.48 1.68 -11.88
CA SER A 139 25.75 0.74 -11.03
C SER A 139 25.78 1.24 -9.61
N TRP A 140 24.59 1.46 -9.04
CA TRP A 140 24.42 1.83 -7.64
C TRP A 140 24.30 0.57 -6.78
N THR A 141 24.70 0.67 -5.52
CA THR A 141 24.46 -0.40 -4.55
C THR A 141 22.99 -0.47 -4.15
N PHE A 142 22.61 -1.57 -3.52
CA PHE A 142 21.26 -1.71 -2.96
C PHE A 142 20.95 -0.59 -1.98
N GLU A 143 21.90 -0.27 -1.09
CA GLU A 143 21.76 0.75 -0.05
C GLU A 143 21.57 2.16 -0.64
N GLU A 144 22.27 2.47 -1.72
CA GLU A 144 22.11 3.74 -2.43
C GLU A 144 20.73 3.89 -3.06
N VAL A 145 20.23 2.83 -3.69
CA VAL A 145 18.89 2.81 -4.30
C VAL A 145 17.81 2.88 -3.22
N ASP A 146 17.94 2.10 -2.14
CA ASP A 146 17.01 2.08 -1.03
C ASP A 146 16.92 3.44 -0.33
N ALA A 147 18.06 4.09 -0.07
CA ALA A 147 18.08 5.43 0.53
C ALA A 147 17.39 6.49 -0.35
N LYS A 148 17.60 6.43 -1.68
CA LYS A 148 16.91 7.29 -2.63
C LYS A 148 15.40 7.04 -2.62
N LEU A 149 14.99 5.77 -2.63
CA LEU A 149 13.59 5.38 -2.59
C LEU A 149 12.91 5.87 -1.30
N GLN A 150 13.52 5.66 -0.15
CA GLN A 150 13.00 6.15 1.14
C GLN A 150 12.80 7.66 1.12
N GLN A 151 13.78 8.42 0.62
CA GLN A 151 13.66 9.88 0.53
C GLN A 151 12.53 10.31 -0.43
N ILE A 152 12.37 9.61 -1.56
CA ILE A 152 11.27 9.87 -2.50
C ILE A 152 9.91 9.66 -1.81
N MET A 153 9.74 8.55 -1.09
CA MET A 153 8.48 8.24 -0.41
C MET A 153 8.17 9.23 0.72
N ILE A 154 9.18 9.65 1.48
CA ILE A 154 9.04 10.71 2.49
C ILE A 154 8.58 12.03 1.84
N ASN A 155 9.21 12.41 0.74
CA ASN A 155 8.85 13.64 0.01
C ASN A 155 7.42 13.57 -0.56
N ILE A 156 7.00 12.41 -1.09
CA ILE A 156 5.62 12.21 -1.56
C ILE A 156 4.63 12.41 -0.42
N PHE A 157 4.90 11.84 0.76
CA PHE A 157 4.03 12.01 1.92
C PHE A 157 3.94 13.48 2.35
N HIS A 158 5.05 14.18 2.47
CA HIS A 158 5.03 15.59 2.83
C HIS A 158 4.28 16.44 1.80
N ASN A 159 4.51 16.22 0.52
CA ASN A 159 3.83 16.97 -0.54
C ASN A 159 2.31 16.84 -0.47
N LEU A 160 1.79 15.62 -0.24
CA LEU A 160 0.34 15.41 -0.14
C LEU A 160 -0.24 15.94 1.19
N ASP A 161 0.48 15.83 2.28
CA ASP A 161 0.06 16.32 3.60
C ASP A 161 0.04 17.86 3.64
N ASP A 162 1.08 18.48 3.10
CA ASP A 162 1.17 19.94 2.98
C ASP A 162 0.08 20.50 2.06
N ALA A 163 -0.17 19.85 0.92
CA ALA A 163 -1.26 20.22 0.03
C ALA A 163 -2.62 20.08 0.72
N ALA A 164 -2.86 18.98 1.42
CA ALA A 164 -4.09 18.80 2.19
C ALA A 164 -4.28 19.90 3.23
N LYS A 165 -3.26 20.24 3.99
CA LYS A 165 -3.28 21.31 4.98
C LYS A 165 -3.52 22.68 4.36
N LYS A 166 -2.78 23.03 3.31
CA LYS A 166 -2.86 24.30 2.58
C LYS A 166 -4.26 24.61 2.08
N TYR A 167 -4.99 23.59 1.63
CA TYR A 167 -6.35 23.75 1.11
C TYR A 167 -7.47 23.36 2.09
N GLY A 168 -7.19 23.34 3.38
CA GLY A 168 -8.18 23.12 4.43
C GLY A 168 -8.76 21.70 4.45
N LYS A 169 -7.98 20.71 3.99
CA LYS A 169 -8.33 19.29 3.95
C LYS A 169 -7.37 18.44 4.78
N ALA A 170 -6.83 19.00 5.87
CA ALA A 170 -5.89 18.30 6.73
C ALA A 170 -6.39 16.89 7.09
N GLY A 171 -5.53 15.88 6.95
CA GLY A 171 -5.86 14.47 7.17
C GLY A 171 -6.57 13.77 6.00
N ASN A 172 -7.03 14.50 4.98
CA ASN A 172 -7.59 13.90 3.77
C ASN A 172 -6.49 13.73 2.70
N TYR A 173 -5.81 12.58 2.75
CA TYR A 173 -4.69 12.31 1.85
C TYR A 173 -5.11 11.97 0.42
N VAL A 174 -6.36 11.59 0.18
CA VAL A 174 -6.91 11.48 -1.17
C VAL A 174 -6.99 12.86 -1.82
N ALA A 175 -7.55 13.84 -1.12
CA ALA A 175 -7.58 15.23 -1.59
C ALA A 175 -6.16 15.80 -1.73
N GLY A 176 -5.29 15.58 -0.74
CA GLY A 176 -3.91 16.05 -0.75
C GLY A 176 -3.12 15.53 -1.96
N ALA A 177 -3.21 14.24 -2.26
CA ALA A 177 -2.53 13.64 -3.41
C ALA A 177 -3.06 14.19 -4.75
N ASN A 178 -4.38 14.40 -4.87
CA ASN A 178 -4.97 15.01 -6.07
C ASN A 178 -4.51 16.45 -6.26
N ILE A 179 -4.54 17.25 -5.22
CA ILE A 179 -4.17 18.67 -5.25
C ILE A 179 -2.69 18.81 -5.55
N ALA A 180 -1.81 18.07 -4.85
CA ALA A 180 -0.36 18.12 -5.06
C ALA A 180 0.03 17.76 -6.51
N GLY A 181 -0.66 16.78 -7.10
CA GLY A 181 -0.46 16.44 -8.52
C GLY A 181 -0.97 17.52 -9.46
N PHE A 182 -2.12 18.11 -9.17
CA PHE A 182 -2.73 19.16 -9.98
C PHE A 182 -1.93 20.49 -9.92
N GLU A 183 -1.41 20.87 -8.76
CA GLU A 183 -0.56 22.06 -8.63
C GLU A 183 0.62 22.05 -9.59
N LYS A 184 1.28 20.91 -9.78
CA LYS A 184 2.39 20.80 -10.75
C LYS A 184 1.95 21.09 -12.19
N VAL A 185 0.74 20.67 -12.56
CA VAL A 185 0.17 20.95 -13.87
C VAL A 185 -0.15 22.44 -14.00
N VAL A 186 -0.77 23.03 -13.00
CA VAL A 186 -1.09 24.47 -12.95
C VAL A 186 0.18 25.32 -13.04
N ASP A 187 1.23 24.97 -12.31
CA ASP A 187 2.50 25.68 -12.35
C ASP A 187 3.13 25.63 -13.76
N ALA A 188 3.09 24.47 -14.39
CA ALA A 188 3.54 24.32 -15.78
C ALA A 188 2.70 25.16 -16.76
N MET A 189 1.37 25.15 -16.61
CA MET A 189 0.47 25.97 -17.42
C MET A 189 0.73 27.48 -17.24
N ASN A 190 0.96 27.92 -16.00
CA ASN A 190 1.27 29.30 -15.71
C ASN A 190 2.64 29.72 -16.31
N ALA A 191 3.63 28.84 -16.30
CA ALA A 191 4.96 29.11 -16.83
C ALA A 191 5.04 29.06 -18.36
N GLN A 192 4.29 28.14 -18.98
CA GLN A 192 4.40 27.86 -20.42
C GLN A 192 3.23 28.40 -21.26
N GLY A 193 2.15 28.80 -20.59
CA GLY A 193 0.89 29.17 -21.22
C GLY A 193 -0.03 27.96 -21.43
N ILE A 194 -1.28 28.25 -21.77
CA ILE A 194 -2.29 27.25 -22.16
C ILE A 194 -2.30 27.23 -23.70
N VAL A 195 -1.87 26.13 -24.29
CA VAL A 195 -1.79 25.93 -25.73
C VAL A 195 -2.88 24.99 -26.19
#